data_d0cd286df1271d02dd41b01efa5ccc52
#
_entry.id   d0cd286df1271d02dd41b01efa5ccc52
#
_cell.length_a   1.000
_cell.length_b   1.000
_cell.length_c   1.000
_cell.angle_alpha   90.00
_cell.angle_beta   90.00
_cell.angle_gamma   90.00
#
_symmetry.space_group_name_H-M   'P 1'
#
loop_
_entity.id
_entity.type
_entity.pdbx_description
1 polymer ?
#
loop_
_entity_poly.entity_id
_entity_poly.type
_entity_poly.pdbx_seq_one_letter_code
_entity_poly.pdbx_strand_id
1 'polypeptide(L)'
;LGARLFNEKVGFIASLLYATSPLIVVNARMPYHTSLIPFFAAIFFILLINALKNKKYLPFLFFSFGLTLLVELSNIVIFGIIFVLFFLFKKKLKKLDYVKMLVGFILGVFPFVLYDLLYGITYIKFPLWIANRIRLFFFNSNHVEGIGFSFNTLTSIYQEIAASIFPTAGPISIGLFVAGILMLFIKVRKKGDKKPYAILLVWLLLPLFSFALHSSPGQAYFTLLFPAIAILIGFFLYSIFRISRNVAIIFAACILFINTFSLFRNEFFVFTGKGAHVMPPMNYSLGYSWKLSDNASKAIVDDARGEKFTLKAAGIFKLYTTSLDPYIYMTWLLGGKYSLSSDLVYTITDDPNDLKNQKIIHQSNFEYVARK
;
A
#
# COMPACT_ATOMS: atom_id res chain seq x y z
N LEU A 1 -2.85 18.13 3.71
CA LEU A 1 -3.91 17.50 4.49
C LEU A 1 -3.73 17.72 5.99
N GLY A 2 -2.54 17.43 6.57
CA GLY A 2 -2.25 17.68 7.98
C GLY A 2 -2.48 19.14 8.39
N ALA A 3 -2.10 20.10 7.54
CA ALA A 3 -2.35 21.51 7.76
C ALA A 3 -3.86 21.85 7.80
N ARG A 4 -4.67 21.19 7.00
CA ARG A 4 -6.14 21.38 7.01
C ARG A 4 -6.84 20.72 8.19
N LEU A 5 -6.31 19.61 8.68
CA LEU A 5 -6.84 18.93 9.87
C LEU A 5 -6.47 19.68 11.16
N PHE A 6 -5.23 20.12 11.28
CA PHE A 6 -4.71 20.68 12.51
C PHE A 6 -4.15 22.09 12.32
N ASN A 7 -2.94 22.21 11.78
CA ASN A 7 -2.26 23.46 11.47
C ASN A 7 -1.04 23.22 10.56
N GLU A 8 -0.46 24.30 10.06
CA GLU A 8 0.69 24.26 9.13
C GLU A 8 1.90 23.53 9.68
N LYS A 9 2.19 23.67 10.99
CA LYS A 9 3.33 23.01 11.63
C LYS A 9 3.17 21.50 11.65
N VAL A 10 1.97 20.99 11.96
CA VAL A 10 1.65 19.56 11.88
C VAL A 10 1.76 19.08 10.44
N GLY A 11 1.23 19.87 9.49
CA GLY A 11 1.33 19.56 8.07
C GLY A 11 2.76 19.46 7.58
N PHE A 12 3.61 20.40 7.97
CA PHE A 12 5.03 20.43 7.60
C PHE A 12 5.79 19.22 8.18
N ILE A 13 5.66 18.95 9.48
CA ILE A 13 6.30 17.79 10.12
C ILE A 13 5.84 16.49 9.46
N ALA A 14 4.52 16.32 9.25
CA ALA A 14 3.97 15.14 8.60
C ALA A 14 4.52 14.96 7.17
N SER A 15 4.69 16.04 6.41
CA SER A 15 5.25 15.98 5.05
C SER A 15 6.70 15.55 5.04
N LEU A 16 7.51 16.04 5.98
CA LEU A 16 8.91 15.63 6.13
C LEU A 16 9.02 14.14 6.50
N LEU A 17 8.23 13.69 7.47
CA LEU A 17 8.19 12.29 7.88
C LEU A 17 7.75 11.38 6.73
N TYR A 18 6.73 11.79 5.99
CA TYR A 18 6.24 11.06 4.82
C TYR A 18 7.32 10.95 3.72
N ALA A 19 7.99 12.05 3.41
CA ALA A 19 9.01 12.12 2.36
C ALA A 19 10.30 11.36 2.71
N THR A 20 10.58 11.13 3.99
CA THR A 20 11.79 10.45 4.45
C THR A 20 11.55 9.01 4.89
N SER A 21 10.29 8.57 5.04
CA SER A 21 9.99 7.18 5.42
C SER A 21 10.44 6.21 4.33
N PRO A 22 11.38 5.27 4.62
CA PRO A 22 11.90 4.36 3.62
C PRO A 22 10.80 3.50 2.96
N LEU A 23 9.87 2.96 3.74
CA LEU A 23 8.76 2.17 3.21
C LEU A 23 7.90 2.98 2.22
N ILE A 24 7.57 4.22 2.59
CA ILE A 24 6.73 5.09 1.75
C ILE A 24 7.47 5.49 0.47
N VAL A 25 8.75 5.84 0.58
CA VAL A 25 9.59 6.19 -0.59
C VAL A 25 9.70 5.03 -1.56
N VAL A 26 9.93 3.82 -1.04
CA VAL A 26 10.01 2.62 -1.88
C VAL A 26 8.68 2.33 -2.54
N ASN A 27 7.58 2.34 -1.77
CA ASN A 27 6.23 2.15 -2.34
C ASN A 27 5.91 3.18 -3.45
N ALA A 28 6.29 4.46 -3.26
CA ALA A 28 6.06 5.51 -4.25
C ALA A 28 6.87 5.31 -5.55
N ARG A 29 7.97 4.57 -5.51
CA ARG A 29 8.84 4.27 -6.65
C ARG A 29 8.46 2.97 -7.37
N MET A 30 7.65 2.13 -6.77
CA MET A 30 7.19 0.90 -7.41
C MET A 30 6.18 1.23 -8.52
N PRO A 31 6.36 0.73 -9.74
CA PRO A 31 5.39 0.90 -10.83
C PRO A 31 4.19 -0.04 -10.63
N TYR A 32 3.55 0.06 -9.50
CA TYR A 32 2.43 -0.78 -9.11
C TYR A 32 1.22 0.09 -8.74
N HIS A 33 0.02 -0.36 -9.08
CA HIS A 33 -1.19 0.44 -8.90
C HIS A 33 -1.39 0.91 -7.44
N THR A 34 -0.98 0.11 -6.46
CA THR A 34 -1.11 0.47 -5.04
C THR A 34 -0.24 1.65 -4.60
N SER A 35 0.81 1.99 -5.37
CA SER A 35 1.62 3.18 -5.11
C SER A 35 0.83 4.49 -5.22
N LEU A 36 -0.28 4.48 -5.97
CA LEU A 36 -1.16 5.61 -6.15
C LEU A 36 -2.17 5.78 -4.99
N ILE A 37 -2.39 4.75 -4.17
CA ILE A 37 -3.40 4.78 -3.09
C ILE A 37 -3.17 5.96 -2.12
N PRO A 38 -1.94 6.24 -1.62
CA PRO A 38 -1.74 7.36 -0.69
C PRO A 38 -2.12 8.72 -1.29
N PHE A 39 -1.90 8.91 -2.59
CA PHE A 39 -2.28 10.13 -3.30
C PHE A 39 -3.80 10.28 -3.37
N PHE A 40 -4.50 9.23 -3.83
CA PHE A 40 -5.96 9.25 -3.89
C PHE A 40 -6.59 9.35 -2.50
N ALA A 41 -6.01 8.69 -1.49
CA ALA A 41 -6.43 8.83 -0.10
C ALA A 41 -6.32 10.29 0.38
N ALA A 42 -5.21 10.97 0.09
CA ALA A 42 -5.04 12.37 0.47
C ALA A 42 -6.10 13.27 -0.17
N ILE A 43 -6.39 13.09 -1.48
CA ILE A 43 -7.46 13.83 -2.18
C ILE A 43 -8.82 13.52 -1.55
N PHE A 44 -9.11 12.24 -1.34
CA PHE A 44 -10.37 11.79 -0.73
C PHE A 44 -10.60 12.46 0.63
N PHE A 45 -9.62 12.45 1.53
CA PHE A 45 -9.77 13.04 2.86
C PHE A 45 -9.85 14.57 2.83
N ILE A 46 -9.21 15.24 1.87
CA ILE A 46 -9.42 16.68 1.63
C ILE A 46 -10.88 16.95 1.25
N LEU A 47 -11.41 16.15 0.32
CA LEU A 47 -12.81 16.28 -0.13
C LEU A 47 -13.79 15.91 1.00
N LEU A 48 -13.48 14.91 1.81
CA LEU A 48 -14.28 14.52 2.97
C LEU A 48 -14.38 15.65 4.00
N ILE A 49 -13.25 16.27 4.36
CA ILE A 49 -13.23 17.43 5.28
C ILE A 49 -14.09 18.57 4.72
N ASN A 50 -13.99 18.83 3.42
CA ASN A 50 -14.80 19.86 2.78
C ASN A 50 -16.28 19.47 2.70
N ALA A 51 -16.61 18.19 2.42
CA ALA A 51 -17.98 17.69 2.36
C ALA A 51 -18.66 17.70 3.75
N LEU A 52 -17.91 17.47 4.81
CA LEU A 52 -18.42 17.62 6.18
C LEU A 52 -18.83 19.06 6.50
N LYS A 53 -18.16 20.06 5.89
CA LYS A 53 -18.49 21.48 6.02
C LYS A 53 -19.59 21.89 5.04
N ASN A 54 -19.46 21.54 3.76
CA ASN A 54 -20.34 21.97 2.70
C ASN A 54 -20.70 20.82 1.75
N LYS A 55 -21.98 20.55 1.61
CA LYS A 55 -22.53 19.45 0.80
C LYS A 55 -22.24 19.57 -0.70
N LYS A 56 -21.84 20.73 -1.22
CA LYS A 56 -21.45 20.89 -2.63
C LYS A 56 -20.28 19.99 -3.02
N TYR A 57 -19.47 19.53 -2.04
CA TYR A 57 -18.34 18.64 -2.27
C TYR A 57 -18.72 17.15 -2.27
N LEU A 58 -19.98 16.79 -1.98
CA LEU A 58 -20.43 15.38 -1.95
C LEU A 58 -20.21 14.64 -3.28
N PRO A 59 -20.57 15.18 -4.46
CA PRO A 59 -20.34 14.46 -5.71
C PRO A 59 -18.84 14.24 -5.97
N PHE A 60 -17.99 15.22 -5.66
CA PHE A 60 -16.54 15.10 -5.82
C PHE A 60 -15.93 14.09 -4.84
N LEU A 61 -16.45 14.02 -3.60
CA LEU A 61 -16.06 13.02 -2.63
C LEU A 61 -16.35 11.61 -3.14
N PHE A 62 -17.56 11.39 -3.65
CA PHE A 62 -17.95 10.08 -4.15
C PHE A 62 -17.32 9.73 -5.49
N PHE A 63 -17.03 10.72 -6.33
CA PHE A 63 -16.18 10.53 -7.51
C PHE A 63 -14.76 10.06 -7.12
N SER A 64 -14.14 10.75 -6.15
CA SER A 64 -12.83 10.35 -5.63
C SER A 64 -12.85 8.95 -4.98
N PHE A 65 -13.92 8.61 -4.28
CA PHE A 65 -14.12 7.26 -3.75
C PHE A 65 -14.17 6.21 -4.86
N GLY A 66 -14.96 6.45 -5.92
CA GLY A 66 -15.00 5.59 -7.10
C GLY A 66 -13.62 5.39 -7.72
N LEU A 67 -12.86 6.47 -7.95
CA LEU A 67 -11.48 6.39 -8.45
C LEU A 67 -10.56 5.59 -7.51
N THR A 68 -10.71 5.73 -6.21
CA THR A 68 -9.89 4.99 -5.24
C THR A 68 -10.17 3.49 -5.31
N LEU A 69 -11.41 3.08 -5.57
CA LEU A 69 -11.78 1.68 -5.81
C LEU A 69 -11.21 1.14 -7.13
N LEU A 70 -11.06 1.98 -8.17
CA LEU A 70 -10.41 1.57 -9.42
C LEU A 70 -8.94 1.19 -9.18
N VAL A 71 -8.28 1.89 -8.27
CA VAL A 71 -6.89 1.60 -7.94
C VAL A 71 -6.77 0.29 -7.16
N GLU A 72 -7.63 0.08 -6.16
CA GLU A 72 -7.59 -1.13 -5.34
C GLU A 72 -8.93 -1.35 -4.62
N LEU A 73 -9.53 -2.52 -4.82
CA LEU A 73 -10.85 -2.84 -4.26
C LEU A 73 -10.88 -2.91 -2.73
N SER A 74 -9.77 -3.24 -2.09
CA SER A 74 -9.65 -3.24 -0.63
C SER A 74 -9.95 -1.87 0.00
N ASN A 75 -9.85 -0.79 -0.79
CA ASN A 75 -10.23 0.56 -0.38
C ASN A 75 -11.74 0.74 -0.14
N ILE A 76 -12.57 -0.32 -0.31
CA ILE A 76 -13.99 -0.30 0.09
C ILE A 76 -14.18 0.10 1.56
N VAL A 77 -13.19 -0.11 2.41
CA VAL A 77 -13.18 0.33 3.81
C VAL A 77 -13.40 1.84 3.95
N ILE A 78 -13.05 2.63 2.94
CA ILE A 78 -13.30 4.08 2.86
C ILE A 78 -14.81 4.39 2.94
N PHE A 79 -15.67 3.53 2.38
CA PHE A 79 -17.11 3.68 2.52
C PHE A 79 -17.55 3.62 3.98
N GLY A 80 -16.98 2.67 4.74
CA GLY A 80 -17.21 2.60 6.19
C GLY A 80 -16.74 3.87 6.92
N ILE A 81 -15.62 4.46 6.52
CA ILE A 81 -15.12 5.74 7.08
C ILE A 81 -16.14 6.86 6.83
N ILE A 82 -16.67 6.99 5.59
CA ILE A 82 -17.70 7.99 5.27
C ILE A 82 -18.92 7.80 6.17
N PHE A 83 -19.42 6.57 6.24
CA PHE A 83 -20.61 6.23 7.02
C PHE A 83 -20.42 6.59 8.50
N VAL A 84 -19.34 6.13 9.13
CA VAL A 84 -19.03 6.40 10.54
C VAL A 84 -18.92 7.90 10.80
N LEU A 85 -18.21 8.65 9.97
CA LEU A 85 -18.03 10.09 10.17
C LEU A 85 -19.31 10.89 9.92
N PHE A 86 -20.14 10.50 8.95
CA PHE A 86 -21.43 11.16 8.72
C PHE A 86 -22.39 10.90 9.88
N PHE A 87 -22.36 9.69 10.44
CA PHE A 87 -23.11 9.34 11.64
C PHE A 87 -22.63 10.12 12.87
N LEU A 88 -21.33 10.10 13.16
CA LEU A 88 -20.74 10.81 14.31
C LEU A 88 -21.00 12.32 14.26
N PHE A 89 -20.95 12.92 13.07
CA PHE A 89 -21.17 14.36 12.90
C PHE A 89 -22.64 14.70 12.57
N LYS A 90 -23.54 13.73 12.70
CA LYS A 90 -24.99 13.89 12.48
C LYS A 90 -25.30 14.64 11.17
N LYS A 91 -24.61 14.23 10.07
CA LYS A 91 -24.75 14.90 8.78
C LYS A 91 -26.15 14.63 8.20
N LYS A 92 -27.01 15.65 8.22
CA LYS A 92 -28.34 15.56 7.61
C LYS A 92 -28.25 15.65 6.10
N LEU A 93 -28.66 14.59 5.38
CA LEU A 93 -28.68 14.51 3.93
C LEU A 93 -30.13 14.60 3.44
N LYS A 94 -30.35 15.30 2.31
CA LYS A 94 -31.61 15.36 1.57
C LYS A 94 -31.57 14.35 0.42
N LYS A 95 -32.72 13.98 -0.15
CA LYS A 95 -32.79 13.07 -1.32
C LYS A 95 -31.87 13.49 -2.46
N LEU A 96 -31.79 14.78 -2.75
CA LEU A 96 -30.90 15.32 -3.79
C LEU A 96 -29.41 15.11 -3.47
N ASP A 97 -29.02 15.08 -2.18
CA ASP A 97 -27.64 14.84 -1.80
C ASP A 97 -27.25 13.39 -2.14
N TYR A 98 -28.13 12.41 -1.94
CA TYR A 98 -27.90 11.00 -2.33
C TYR A 98 -27.78 10.85 -3.84
N VAL A 99 -28.61 11.54 -4.62
CA VAL A 99 -28.48 11.53 -6.09
C VAL A 99 -27.11 12.06 -6.52
N LYS A 100 -26.67 13.19 -5.94
CA LYS A 100 -25.34 13.75 -6.23
C LYS A 100 -24.20 12.81 -5.86
N MET A 101 -24.32 12.11 -4.73
CA MET A 101 -23.34 11.10 -4.30
C MET A 101 -23.30 9.93 -5.29
N LEU A 102 -24.47 9.42 -5.69
CA LEU A 102 -24.57 8.32 -6.66
C LEU A 102 -23.99 8.70 -8.02
N VAL A 103 -24.34 9.87 -8.55
CA VAL A 103 -23.77 10.37 -9.82
C VAL A 103 -22.24 10.50 -9.73
N GLY A 104 -21.74 11.10 -8.65
CA GLY A 104 -20.29 11.18 -8.43
C GLY A 104 -19.64 9.80 -8.41
N PHE A 105 -20.20 8.85 -7.69
CA PHE A 105 -19.69 7.49 -7.61
C PHE A 105 -19.69 6.78 -8.98
N ILE A 106 -20.81 6.82 -9.71
CA ILE A 106 -20.93 6.20 -11.04
C ILE A 106 -19.87 6.79 -11.99
N LEU A 107 -19.69 8.11 -12.00
CA LEU A 107 -18.64 8.74 -12.80
C LEU A 107 -17.24 8.28 -12.38
N GLY A 108 -17.00 8.08 -11.09
CA GLY A 108 -15.72 7.60 -10.59
C GLY A 108 -15.40 6.16 -10.98
N VAL A 109 -16.40 5.26 -11.01
CA VAL A 109 -16.21 3.87 -11.41
C VAL A 109 -16.47 3.62 -12.90
N PHE A 110 -16.84 4.66 -13.65
CA PHE A 110 -17.21 4.57 -15.06
C PHE A 110 -16.20 3.80 -15.94
N PRO A 111 -14.88 3.96 -15.78
CA PRO A 111 -13.92 3.17 -16.55
C PRO A 111 -14.10 1.65 -16.39
N PHE A 112 -14.43 1.16 -15.20
CA PHE A 112 -14.75 -0.26 -14.99
C PHE A 112 -16.03 -0.66 -15.73
N VAL A 113 -17.08 0.17 -15.58
CA VAL A 113 -18.36 -0.11 -16.22
C VAL A 113 -18.19 -0.14 -17.75
N LEU A 114 -17.43 0.80 -18.31
CA LEU A 114 -17.13 0.84 -19.73
C LEU A 114 -16.34 -0.38 -20.19
N TYR A 115 -15.32 -0.78 -19.44
CA TYR A 115 -14.53 -1.97 -19.74
C TYR A 115 -15.40 -3.24 -19.75
N ASP A 116 -16.27 -3.39 -18.74
CA ASP A 116 -17.17 -4.55 -18.67
C ASP A 116 -18.21 -4.58 -19.79
N LEU A 117 -18.68 -3.41 -20.24
CA LEU A 117 -19.59 -3.31 -21.37
C LEU A 117 -18.92 -3.68 -22.70
N LEU A 118 -17.62 -3.37 -22.88
CA LEU A 118 -16.89 -3.62 -24.11
C LEU A 118 -16.31 -5.03 -24.20
N TYR A 119 -15.88 -5.62 -23.10
CA TYR A 119 -15.07 -6.84 -23.09
C TYR A 119 -15.70 -8.02 -22.32
N GLY A 120 -16.85 -7.81 -21.69
CA GLY A 120 -17.57 -8.85 -20.97
C GLY A 120 -17.55 -8.69 -19.44
N ILE A 121 -18.52 -9.36 -18.83
CA ILE A 121 -19.01 -9.12 -17.48
C ILE A 121 -18.09 -9.76 -16.43
N THR A 122 -16.95 -9.16 -16.14
CA THR A 122 -16.07 -9.61 -15.07
C THR A 122 -16.45 -8.99 -13.72
N TYR A 123 -16.83 -7.71 -13.70
CA TYR A 123 -17.07 -6.92 -12.47
C TYR A 123 -18.53 -6.85 -12.05
N ILE A 124 -19.50 -7.16 -12.90
CA ILE A 124 -20.91 -7.35 -12.47
C ILE A 124 -21.03 -8.50 -11.47
N LYS A 125 -20.09 -9.45 -11.50
CA LYS A 125 -19.97 -10.51 -10.48
C LYS A 125 -19.43 -10.01 -9.14
N PHE A 126 -18.91 -8.78 -9.06
CA PHE A 126 -18.33 -8.22 -7.84
C PHE A 126 -19.30 -8.14 -6.65
N PRO A 127 -20.56 -7.68 -6.78
CA PRO A 127 -21.53 -7.75 -5.69
C PRO A 127 -21.77 -9.18 -5.20
N LEU A 128 -21.81 -10.15 -6.12
CA LEU A 128 -21.94 -11.57 -5.78
C LEU A 128 -20.69 -12.10 -5.08
N TRP A 129 -19.52 -11.66 -5.50
CA TRP A 129 -18.25 -11.98 -4.84
C TRP A 129 -18.21 -11.41 -3.41
N ILE A 130 -18.58 -10.13 -3.20
CA ILE A 130 -18.71 -9.55 -1.85
C ILE A 130 -19.70 -10.31 -1.00
N ALA A 131 -20.89 -10.59 -1.53
CA ALA A 131 -21.93 -11.34 -0.81
C ALA A 131 -21.43 -12.73 -0.41
N ASN A 132 -20.72 -13.42 -1.30
CA ASN A 132 -20.12 -14.71 -1.00
C ASN A 132 -19.02 -14.60 0.09
N ARG A 133 -18.15 -13.56 0.03
CA ARG A 133 -17.14 -13.32 1.07
C ARG A 133 -17.75 -13.02 2.43
N ILE A 134 -18.82 -12.19 2.49
CA ILE A 134 -19.58 -11.93 3.71
C ILE A 134 -20.20 -13.22 4.24
N ARG A 135 -20.82 -14.02 3.36
CA ARG A 135 -21.39 -15.32 3.72
C ARG A 135 -20.32 -16.26 4.29
N LEU A 136 -19.17 -16.39 3.65
CA LEU A 136 -18.06 -17.22 4.12
C LEU A 136 -17.53 -16.76 5.48
N PHE A 137 -17.46 -15.45 5.70
CA PHE A 137 -17.04 -14.88 6.99
C PHE A 137 -17.95 -15.29 8.15
N PHE A 138 -19.29 -15.26 7.94
CA PHE A 138 -20.24 -15.53 9.01
C PHE A 138 -20.63 -17.01 9.17
N PHE A 139 -20.52 -17.81 8.12
CA PHE A 139 -21.14 -19.15 8.08
C PHE A 139 -20.17 -20.30 7.78
N ASN A 140 -18.89 -20.04 7.53
CA ASN A 140 -17.95 -21.10 7.24
C ASN A 140 -16.90 -21.21 8.35
N SER A 141 -16.93 -22.33 9.07
CA SER A 141 -15.98 -22.67 10.14
C SER A 141 -14.60 -23.12 9.60
N ASN A 142 -14.51 -23.46 8.33
CA ASN A 142 -13.24 -23.82 7.69
C ASN A 142 -12.58 -22.56 7.18
N HIS A 143 -11.38 -22.25 7.69
CA HIS A 143 -10.58 -21.10 7.33
C HIS A 143 -10.34 -21.06 5.81
N VAL A 144 -11.24 -20.37 5.11
CA VAL A 144 -11.02 -20.03 3.70
C VAL A 144 -9.92 -18.97 3.66
N GLU A 145 -8.89 -19.17 2.84
CA GLU A 145 -7.85 -18.18 2.60
C GLU A 145 -8.44 -16.78 2.46
N GLY A 146 -8.02 -15.87 3.31
CA GLY A 146 -8.38 -14.46 3.26
C GLY A 146 -9.34 -13.94 4.33
N ILE A 147 -9.97 -14.78 5.16
CA ILE A 147 -10.87 -14.34 6.24
C ILE A 147 -10.57 -15.11 7.52
N GLY A 148 -10.24 -14.39 8.58
CA GLY A 148 -10.00 -14.92 9.91
C GLY A 148 -8.93 -14.16 10.66
N PHE A 149 -9.03 -14.14 11.98
CA PHE A 149 -8.02 -13.55 12.83
C PHE A 149 -6.86 -14.55 13.02
N SER A 150 -5.64 -14.13 12.73
CA SER A 150 -4.44 -14.91 12.98
C SER A 150 -3.36 -14.08 13.68
N PHE A 151 -2.46 -14.74 14.42
CA PHE A 151 -1.29 -14.05 14.97
C PHE A 151 -0.39 -13.47 13.89
N ASN A 152 -0.30 -14.12 12.72
CA ASN A 152 0.42 -13.60 11.56
C ASN A 152 -0.12 -12.26 11.09
N THR A 153 -1.44 -12.06 11.17
CA THR A 153 -2.08 -10.77 10.86
C THR A 153 -1.60 -9.65 11.79
N LEU A 154 -1.54 -9.92 13.09
CA LEU A 154 -1.03 -8.92 14.05
C LEU A 154 0.44 -8.61 13.81
N THR A 155 1.24 -9.61 13.47
CA THR A 155 2.64 -9.42 13.12
C THR A 155 2.78 -8.57 11.86
N SER A 156 1.97 -8.81 10.84
CA SER A 156 1.96 -7.98 9.62
C SER A 156 1.56 -6.54 9.93
N ILE A 157 0.50 -6.32 10.70
CA ILE A 157 0.07 -4.98 11.13
C ILE A 157 1.18 -4.26 11.90
N TYR A 158 1.82 -4.97 12.85
CA TYR A 158 2.95 -4.44 13.60
C TYR A 158 4.09 -4.02 12.68
N GLN A 159 4.49 -4.88 11.76
CA GLN A 159 5.60 -4.64 10.84
C GLN A 159 5.35 -3.45 9.93
N GLU A 160 4.15 -3.35 9.33
CA GLU A 160 3.78 -2.27 8.42
C GLU A 160 3.74 -0.90 9.12
N ILE A 161 3.13 -0.83 10.31
CA ILE A 161 3.11 0.40 11.11
C ILE A 161 4.53 0.79 11.50
N ALA A 162 5.32 -0.17 11.98
CA ALA A 162 6.69 0.08 12.40
C ALA A 162 7.54 0.63 11.26
N ALA A 163 7.49 -0.01 10.10
CA ALA A 163 8.29 0.38 8.95
C ALA A 163 7.87 1.71 8.33
N SER A 164 6.58 2.07 8.43
CA SER A 164 6.11 3.36 7.93
C SER A 164 6.59 4.56 8.76
N ILE A 165 7.00 4.32 10.03
CA ILE A 165 7.51 5.36 10.93
C ILE A 165 9.03 5.29 10.98
N PHE A 166 9.58 4.10 11.32
CA PHE A 166 10.96 3.93 11.71
C PHE A 166 11.41 2.46 11.54
N PRO A 167 11.94 2.09 10.39
CA PRO A 167 12.10 0.68 10.02
C PRO A 167 13.07 -0.10 10.90
N THR A 168 14.05 0.58 11.52
CA THR A 168 15.11 -0.09 12.30
C THR A 168 14.79 -0.26 13.78
N ALA A 169 13.68 0.33 14.26
CA ALA A 169 13.32 0.33 15.69
C ALA A 169 11.81 0.09 15.90
N GLY A 170 11.35 -1.08 15.50
CA GLY A 170 9.94 -1.47 15.56
C GLY A 170 9.23 -1.16 16.88
N PRO A 171 9.76 -1.56 18.06
CA PRO A 171 9.11 -1.25 19.34
C PRO A 171 8.95 0.25 19.60
N ILE A 172 9.93 1.09 19.23
CA ILE A 172 9.86 2.54 19.37
C ILE A 172 8.76 3.11 18.45
N SER A 173 8.71 2.65 17.20
CA SER A 173 7.69 3.05 16.24
C SER A 173 6.28 2.75 16.73
N ILE A 174 6.06 1.56 17.27
CA ILE A 174 4.77 1.18 17.83
C ILE A 174 4.46 1.99 19.08
N GLY A 175 5.44 2.25 19.94
CA GLY A 175 5.29 3.13 21.10
C GLY A 175 4.82 4.54 20.69
N LEU A 176 5.44 5.13 19.66
CA LEU A 176 5.05 6.42 19.11
C LEU A 176 3.64 6.39 18.49
N PHE A 177 3.31 5.34 17.76
CA PHE A 177 1.98 5.15 17.18
C PHE A 177 0.90 5.08 18.26
N VAL A 178 1.09 4.21 19.26
CA VAL A 178 0.15 4.04 20.38
C VAL A 178 0.02 5.34 21.20
N ALA A 179 1.13 6.01 21.51
CA ALA A 179 1.11 7.29 22.21
C ALA A 179 0.33 8.37 21.43
N GLY A 180 0.53 8.40 20.09
CA GLY A 180 -0.23 9.29 19.21
C GLY A 180 -1.73 9.00 19.24
N ILE A 181 -2.13 7.72 19.14
CA ILE A 181 -3.55 7.30 19.24
C ILE A 181 -4.15 7.67 20.58
N LEU A 182 -3.47 7.39 21.70
CA LEU A 182 -3.93 7.75 23.03
C LEU A 182 -4.12 9.27 23.17
N MET A 183 -3.20 10.04 22.62
CA MET A 183 -3.32 11.50 22.60
C MET A 183 -4.53 11.97 21.80
N LEU A 184 -4.82 11.37 20.65
CA LEU A 184 -6.04 11.66 19.88
C LEU A 184 -7.31 11.36 20.70
N PHE A 185 -7.37 10.21 21.39
CA PHE A 185 -8.49 9.86 22.28
C PHE A 185 -8.70 10.90 23.39
N ILE A 186 -7.60 11.33 24.03
CA ILE A 186 -7.66 12.37 25.05
C ILE A 186 -8.22 13.67 24.46
N LYS A 187 -7.79 14.05 23.24
CA LYS A 187 -8.27 15.28 22.58
C LYS A 187 -9.73 15.20 22.16
N VAL A 188 -10.20 14.04 21.70
CA VAL A 188 -11.63 13.84 21.37
C VAL A 188 -12.54 13.98 22.60
N ARG A 189 -12.05 13.61 23.79
CA ARG A 189 -12.81 13.72 25.04
C ARG A 189 -12.84 15.15 25.60
N LYS A 190 -11.88 16.00 25.27
CA LYS A 190 -11.83 17.41 25.75
C LYS A 190 -12.89 18.27 25.05
N LYS A 191 -13.28 19.38 25.71
CA LYS A 191 -14.13 20.42 25.12
C LYS A 191 -13.38 21.09 23.96
N GLY A 192 -14.07 21.37 22.83
CA GLY A 192 -13.51 22.03 21.65
C GLY A 192 -13.90 21.34 20.34
N ASP A 193 -13.24 21.72 19.24
CA ASP A 193 -13.47 21.07 17.93
C ASP A 193 -12.86 19.67 17.91
N LYS A 194 -13.72 18.66 17.98
CA LYS A 194 -13.35 17.24 18.02
C LYS A 194 -13.16 16.64 16.62
N LYS A 195 -13.61 17.35 15.58
CA LYS A 195 -13.68 16.79 14.22
C LYS A 195 -12.34 16.33 13.68
N PRO A 196 -11.24 17.11 13.75
CA PRO A 196 -9.95 16.70 13.22
C PRO A 196 -9.44 15.41 13.86
N TYR A 197 -9.59 15.30 15.18
CA TYR A 197 -9.14 14.13 15.93
C TYR A 197 -9.97 12.89 15.63
N ALA A 198 -11.30 13.03 15.52
CA ALA A 198 -12.20 11.94 15.19
C ALA A 198 -11.98 11.46 13.75
N ILE A 199 -11.75 12.36 12.79
CA ILE A 199 -11.45 12.00 11.39
C ILE A 199 -10.17 11.16 11.35
N LEU A 200 -9.10 11.59 12.00
CA LEU A 200 -7.84 10.87 11.99
C LEU A 200 -7.94 9.52 12.72
N LEU A 201 -8.65 9.46 13.85
CA LEU A 201 -8.91 8.20 14.57
C LEU A 201 -9.67 7.20 13.71
N VAL A 202 -10.77 7.62 13.09
CA VAL A 202 -11.59 6.72 12.24
C VAL A 202 -10.77 6.27 11.03
N TRP A 203 -9.98 7.17 10.43
CA TRP A 203 -9.10 6.81 9.31
C TRP A 203 -8.05 5.76 9.69
N LEU A 204 -7.49 5.84 10.90
CA LEU A 204 -6.49 4.87 11.36
C LEU A 204 -7.14 3.56 11.84
N LEU A 205 -8.15 3.66 12.70
CA LEU A 205 -8.66 2.49 13.41
C LEU A 205 -9.58 1.61 12.56
N LEU A 206 -10.41 2.20 11.68
CA LEU A 206 -11.35 1.41 10.90
C LEU A 206 -10.64 0.50 9.87
N PRO A 207 -9.65 0.99 9.08
CA PRO A 207 -8.87 0.10 8.22
C PRO A 207 -8.07 -0.92 9.01
N LEU A 208 -7.41 -0.55 10.12
CA LEU A 208 -6.66 -1.50 10.94
C LEU A 208 -7.56 -2.61 11.49
N PHE A 209 -8.76 -2.27 11.94
CA PHE A 209 -9.75 -3.25 12.35
C PHE A 209 -10.16 -4.17 11.19
N SER A 210 -10.41 -3.61 10.00
CA SER A 210 -10.73 -4.38 8.80
C SER A 210 -9.58 -5.33 8.41
N PHE A 211 -8.33 -4.86 8.50
CA PHE A 211 -7.15 -5.69 8.22
C PHE A 211 -6.96 -6.80 9.26
N ALA A 212 -7.26 -6.52 10.55
CA ALA A 212 -7.22 -7.53 11.58
C ALA A 212 -8.21 -8.68 11.36
N LEU A 213 -9.29 -8.43 10.63
CA LEU A 213 -10.26 -9.46 10.21
C LEU A 213 -9.81 -10.23 8.96
N HIS A 214 -8.74 -9.80 8.29
CA HIS A 214 -8.19 -10.46 7.12
C HIS A 214 -7.06 -11.40 7.55
N SER A 215 -7.09 -12.67 7.20
CA SER A 215 -6.13 -13.66 7.67
C SER A 215 -4.68 -13.39 7.21
N SER A 216 -4.52 -12.68 6.09
CA SER A 216 -3.21 -12.33 5.53
C SER A 216 -3.34 -11.03 4.73
N PRO A 217 -3.38 -9.86 5.42
CA PRO A 217 -3.45 -8.57 4.73
C PRO A 217 -2.15 -8.32 3.97
N GLY A 218 -2.25 -8.14 2.66
CA GLY A 218 -1.10 -7.77 1.83
C GLY A 218 -0.60 -6.35 2.15
N GLN A 219 0.70 -6.09 1.94
CA GLN A 219 1.32 -4.76 2.13
C GLN A 219 0.53 -3.65 1.42
N ALA A 220 -0.02 -3.95 0.25
CA ALA A 220 -0.81 -3.03 -0.54
C ALA A 220 -1.95 -2.35 0.24
N TYR A 221 -2.59 -3.05 1.17
CA TYR A 221 -3.71 -2.52 1.95
C TYR A 221 -3.30 -1.42 2.92
N PHE A 222 -2.07 -1.50 3.45
CA PHE A 222 -1.56 -0.53 4.42
C PHE A 222 -1.21 0.81 3.79
N THR A 223 -1.04 0.88 2.48
CA THR A 223 -0.71 2.13 1.78
C THR A 223 -1.76 3.22 1.99
N LEU A 224 -3.02 2.84 2.21
CA LEU A 224 -4.10 3.74 2.61
C LEU A 224 -3.80 4.51 3.92
N LEU A 225 -3.04 3.89 4.83
CA LEU A 225 -2.72 4.45 6.14
C LEU A 225 -1.48 5.34 6.16
N PHE A 226 -0.61 5.28 5.16
CA PHE A 226 0.65 6.01 5.16
C PHE A 226 0.50 7.51 5.43
N PRO A 227 -0.41 8.24 4.76
CA PRO A 227 -0.59 9.65 5.06
C PRO A 227 -1.14 9.88 6.48
N ALA A 228 -2.03 8.99 6.95
CA ALA A 228 -2.63 9.10 8.27
C ALA A 228 -1.59 8.89 9.39
N ILE A 229 -0.70 7.90 9.24
CA ILE A 229 0.38 7.62 10.19
C ILE A 229 1.34 8.81 10.24
N ALA A 230 1.75 9.35 9.10
CA ALA A 230 2.63 10.52 9.06
C ALA A 230 1.98 11.74 9.76
N ILE A 231 0.67 11.96 9.56
CA ILE A 231 -0.07 13.04 10.23
C ILE A 231 -0.18 12.77 11.74
N LEU A 232 -0.41 11.52 12.15
CA LEU A 232 -0.45 11.14 13.56
C LEU A 232 0.85 11.47 14.28
N ILE A 233 1.98 11.04 13.69
CA ILE A 233 3.30 11.29 14.29
C ILE A 233 3.63 12.79 14.25
N GLY A 234 3.30 13.49 13.15
CA GLY A 234 3.44 14.94 13.07
C GLY A 234 2.62 15.68 14.15
N PHE A 235 1.39 15.24 14.38
CA PHE A 235 0.53 15.78 15.46
C PHE A 235 1.11 15.49 16.87
N PHE A 236 1.61 14.27 17.09
CA PHE A 236 2.24 13.87 18.33
C PHE A 236 3.48 14.72 18.62
N LEU A 237 4.40 14.83 17.67
CA LEU A 237 5.61 15.65 17.81
C LEU A 237 5.30 17.15 18.04
N TYR A 238 4.30 17.67 17.31
CA TYR A 238 3.84 19.04 17.55
C TYR A 238 3.26 19.22 18.95
N SER A 239 2.59 18.21 19.49
CA SER A 239 2.06 18.26 20.85
C SER A 239 3.18 18.27 21.89
N ILE A 240 4.24 17.49 21.67
CA ILE A 240 5.47 17.55 22.49
C ILE A 240 6.14 18.92 22.35
N PHE A 241 6.22 19.46 21.15
CA PHE A 241 6.80 20.78 20.88
C PHE A 241 6.16 21.90 21.73
N ARG A 242 4.87 21.78 22.02
CA ARG A 242 4.17 22.74 22.91
C ARG A 242 4.54 22.61 24.38
N ILE A 243 5.09 21.47 24.79
CA ILE A 243 5.55 21.21 26.17
C ILE A 243 7.05 21.49 26.26
N SER A 244 7.84 20.93 25.36
CA SER A 244 9.28 21.10 25.29
C SER A 244 9.74 21.14 23.84
N ARG A 245 10.12 22.34 23.39
CA ARG A 245 10.61 22.57 22.02
C ARG A 245 11.83 21.73 21.69
N ASN A 246 12.80 21.68 22.59
CA ASN A 246 14.06 21.00 22.35
C ASN A 246 13.87 19.48 22.22
N VAL A 247 13.06 18.88 23.10
CA VAL A 247 12.73 17.45 23.04
C VAL A 247 12.06 17.12 21.72
N ALA A 248 11.07 17.88 21.28
CA ALA A 248 10.39 17.62 20.02
C ALA A 248 11.32 17.75 18.80
N ILE A 249 12.23 18.75 18.79
CA ILE A 249 13.20 18.93 17.71
C ILE A 249 14.18 17.75 17.67
N ILE A 250 14.69 17.32 18.81
CA ILE A 250 15.61 16.17 18.88
C ILE A 250 14.91 14.92 18.36
N PHE A 251 13.68 14.63 18.81
CA PHE A 251 12.93 13.47 18.33
C PHE A 251 12.68 13.53 16.82
N ALA A 252 12.22 14.67 16.31
CA ALA A 252 11.99 14.84 14.88
C ALA A 252 13.30 14.66 14.08
N ALA A 253 14.39 15.27 14.53
CA ALA A 253 15.71 15.17 13.91
C ALA A 253 16.23 13.73 13.91
N CYS A 254 16.07 12.98 15.00
CA CYS A 254 16.45 11.58 15.09
C CYS A 254 15.67 10.73 14.09
N ILE A 255 14.32 10.89 14.02
CA ILE A 255 13.51 10.13 13.06
C ILE A 255 13.93 10.45 11.63
N LEU A 256 14.04 11.73 11.28
CA LEU A 256 14.45 12.16 9.95
C LEU A 256 15.85 11.66 9.58
N PHE A 257 16.81 11.77 10.50
CA PHE A 257 18.19 11.32 10.28
C PHE A 257 18.24 9.82 10.02
N ILE A 258 17.61 9.01 10.88
CA ILE A 258 17.68 7.56 10.75
C ILE A 258 16.92 7.07 9.50
N ASN A 259 15.77 7.66 9.20
CA ASN A 259 15.05 7.34 7.98
C ASN A 259 15.86 7.68 6.74
N THR A 260 16.46 8.88 6.69
CA THR A 260 17.30 9.32 5.57
C THR A 260 18.56 8.45 5.48
N PHE A 261 19.23 8.17 6.61
CA PHE A 261 20.38 7.28 6.65
C PHE A 261 20.03 5.87 6.17
N SER A 262 18.86 5.33 6.57
CA SER A 262 18.37 4.03 6.10
C SER A 262 18.18 4.00 4.58
N LEU A 263 17.62 5.08 3.99
CA LEU A 263 17.46 5.20 2.55
C LEU A 263 18.80 5.17 1.80
N PHE A 264 19.81 5.87 2.32
CA PHE A 264 21.15 5.87 1.70
C PHE A 264 21.88 4.55 1.91
N ARG A 265 21.87 4.00 3.13
CA ARG A 265 22.54 2.74 3.46
C ARG A 265 22.01 1.56 2.64
N ASN A 266 20.71 1.51 2.40
CA ASN A 266 20.07 0.44 1.63
C ASN A 266 20.10 0.69 0.12
N GLU A 267 20.87 1.64 -0.35
CA GLU A 267 21.09 1.94 -1.77
C GLU A 267 19.79 2.25 -2.55
N PHE A 268 18.73 2.75 -1.90
CA PHE A 268 17.48 3.08 -2.58
C PHE A 268 17.63 4.14 -3.67
N PHE A 269 18.63 5.00 -3.57
CA PHE A 269 18.92 6.03 -4.55
C PHE A 269 20.03 5.65 -5.53
N VAL A 270 20.73 4.53 -5.29
CA VAL A 270 21.85 4.07 -6.11
C VAL A 270 21.42 2.86 -6.93
N PHE A 271 21.38 3.01 -8.24
CA PHE A 271 21.02 1.92 -9.15
C PHE A 271 22.24 1.00 -9.39
N THR A 272 22.78 0.41 -8.35
CA THR A 272 23.95 -0.47 -8.46
C THR A 272 23.66 -1.84 -9.04
N GLY A 273 22.38 -2.21 -9.13
CA GLY A 273 21.96 -3.56 -9.56
C GLY A 273 22.32 -4.66 -8.55
N LYS A 274 22.68 -4.29 -7.34
CA LYS A 274 23.03 -5.23 -6.27
C LYS A 274 21.80 -5.54 -5.42
N GLY A 275 20.81 -6.24 -5.96
CA GLY A 275 19.88 -6.95 -5.13
C GLY A 275 18.47 -6.40 -4.97
N ALA A 276 17.65 -7.22 -4.39
CA ALA A 276 16.34 -6.86 -3.86
C ALA A 276 16.53 -5.97 -2.64
N HIS A 277 15.73 -4.91 -2.56
CA HIS A 277 15.73 -4.05 -1.38
C HIS A 277 14.95 -4.74 -0.26
N VAL A 278 15.65 -5.44 0.63
CA VAL A 278 15.08 -6.03 1.83
C VAL A 278 15.22 -5.04 2.97
N MET A 279 14.11 -4.63 3.56
CA MET A 279 14.11 -3.76 4.74
C MET A 279 13.98 -4.59 6.02
N PRO A 280 14.97 -4.61 6.91
CA PRO A 280 14.78 -5.12 8.26
C PRO A 280 13.79 -4.23 9.05
N PRO A 281 12.93 -4.76 9.91
CA PRO A 281 12.79 -6.16 10.30
C PRO A 281 11.91 -6.99 9.35
N MET A 282 11.61 -6.48 8.19
CA MET A 282 10.71 -7.08 7.22
C MET A 282 11.52 -7.91 6.23
N ASN A 283 11.14 -9.15 6.05
CA ASN A 283 11.60 -9.97 4.93
C ASN A 283 10.86 -9.58 3.62
N TYR A 284 10.55 -8.27 3.45
CA TYR A 284 9.96 -7.80 2.21
C TYR A 284 11.04 -7.62 1.16
N SER A 285 10.96 -8.42 0.14
CA SER A 285 11.49 -8.04 -1.15
C SER A 285 10.59 -6.92 -1.70
N LEU A 286 11.06 -5.68 -1.66
CA LEU A 286 10.34 -4.53 -2.23
C LEU A 286 10.40 -4.52 -3.77
N GLY A 287 10.50 -5.68 -4.35
CA GLY A 287 10.67 -5.90 -5.77
C GLY A 287 12.13 -5.92 -6.18
N TYR A 288 12.37 -6.59 -7.27
CA TYR A 288 13.68 -6.63 -7.91
C TYR A 288 13.94 -5.31 -8.59
N SER A 289 15.19 -4.82 -8.51
CA SER A 289 15.52 -3.61 -9.25
C SER A 289 15.37 -3.88 -10.75
N TRP A 290 14.92 -2.88 -11.51
CA TRP A 290 14.86 -2.94 -12.97
C TRP A 290 16.15 -3.48 -13.59
N LYS A 291 17.30 -3.12 -13.02
CA LYS A 291 18.60 -3.54 -13.48
C LYS A 291 18.87 -5.04 -13.28
N LEU A 292 18.32 -5.66 -12.25
CA LEU A 292 18.41 -7.12 -12.07
C LEU A 292 17.63 -7.82 -13.17
N SER A 293 16.36 -7.45 -13.36
CA SER A 293 15.54 -8.02 -14.44
C SER A 293 16.14 -7.77 -15.82
N ASP A 294 16.79 -6.60 -16.05
CA ASP A 294 17.50 -6.29 -17.28
C ASP A 294 18.70 -7.21 -17.50
N ASN A 295 19.54 -7.40 -16.49
CA ASN A 295 20.72 -8.27 -16.58
C ASN A 295 20.33 -9.75 -16.82
N ALA A 296 19.35 -10.25 -16.06
CA ALA A 296 18.82 -11.60 -16.23
C ALA A 296 18.20 -11.78 -17.61
N SER A 297 17.40 -10.82 -18.09
CA SER A 297 16.78 -10.84 -19.40
C SER A 297 17.80 -10.81 -20.54
N LYS A 298 18.86 -10.03 -20.41
CA LYS A 298 19.99 -10.05 -21.36
C LYS A 298 20.63 -11.42 -21.44
N ALA A 299 20.94 -12.02 -20.29
CA ALA A 299 21.53 -13.36 -20.27
C ALA A 299 20.61 -14.40 -20.93
N ILE A 300 19.28 -14.30 -20.75
CA ILE A 300 18.31 -15.18 -21.40
C ILE A 300 18.33 -14.98 -22.94
N VAL A 301 18.27 -13.73 -23.39
CA VAL A 301 18.21 -13.41 -24.82
C VAL A 301 19.50 -13.80 -25.52
N ASP A 302 20.64 -13.57 -24.88
CA ASP A 302 21.97 -13.93 -25.41
C ASP A 302 22.13 -15.47 -25.50
N ASP A 303 21.69 -16.21 -24.47
CA ASP A 303 21.76 -17.69 -24.49
C ASP A 303 20.75 -18.30 -25.47
N ALA A 304 19.57 -17.70 -25.64
CA ALA A 304 18.53 -18.18 -26.55
C ALA A 304 18.88 -17.99 -28.01
N ARG A 305 19.80 -17.11 -28.37
CA ARG A 305 20.31 -16.90 -29.76
C ARG A 305 19.22 -16.77 -30.81
N GLY A 306 18.12 -16.12 -30.46
CA GLY A 306 16.97 -15.91 -31.34
C GLY A 306 15.99 -17.10 -31.46
N GLU A 307 16.20 -18.17 -30.70
CA GLU A 307 15.24 -19.24 -30.52
C GLU A 307 14.04 -18.78 -29.65
N LYS A 308 12.90 -19.46 -29.83
CA LYS A 308 11.75 -19.27 -28.93
C LYS A 308 12.03 -19.92 -27.57
N PHE A 309 11.62 -19.27 -26.53
CA PHE A 309 11.81 -19.76 -25.14
C PHE A 309 10.59 -19.53 -24.27
N THR A 310 10.49 -20.30 -23.19
CA THR A 310 9.49 -20.16 -22.12
C THR A 310 10.17 -19.77 -20.82
N LEU A 311 9.53 -18.94 -20.00
CA LEU A 311 9.98 -18.62 -18.65
C LEU A 311 9.15 -19.38 -17.63
N LYS A 312 9.81 -19.93 -16.61
CA LYS A 312 9.20 -20.56 -15.45
C LYS A 312 9.66 -19.93 -14.14
N ALA A 313 8.74 -19.75 -13.22
CA ALA A 313 9.02 -19.28 -11.88
C ALA A 313 9.30 -20.46 -10.95
N ALA A 314 10.29 -20.31 -10.07
CA ALA A 314 10.54 -21.20 -8.93
C ALA A 314 10.77 -20.36 -7.66
N GLY A 315 10.89 -20.97 -6.49
CA GLY A 315 11.08 -20.26 -5.23
C GLY A 315 10.01 -19.21 -4.96
N ILE A 316 10.45 -18.05 -4.49
CA ILE A 316 9.58 -16.91 -4.18
C ILE A 316 8.83 -16.39 -5.42
N PHE A 317 9.38 -16.56 -6.62
CA PHE A 317 8.73 -16.12 -7.85
C PHE A 317 7.44 -16.89 -8.18
N LYS A 318 7.22 -18.08 -7.59
CA LYS A 318 5.97 -18.81 -7.69
C LYS A 318 4.81 -18.20 -6.92
N LEU A 319 5.08 -17.35 -5.94
CA LEU A 319 4.06 -16.80 -5.05
C LEU A 319 3.07 -15.87 -5.79
N TYR A 320 3.53 -15.27 -6.89
CA TYR A 320 2.70 -14.34 -7.67
C TYR A 320 2.74 -14.70 -9.15
N THR A 321 1.59 -14.79 -9.78
CA THR A 321 1.46 -15.10 -11.22
C THR A 321 2.14 -14.05 -12.11
N THR A 322 2.29 -12.82 -11.60
CA THR A 322 2.89 -11.67 -12.31
C THR A 322 4.39 -11.50 -12.06
N SER A 323 5.02 -12.40 -11.30
CA SER A 323 6.45 -12.28 -10.96
C SER A 323 7.36 -12.31 -12.18
N LEU A 324 6.95 -12.99 -13.25
CA LEU A 324 7.71 -13.09 -14.48
C LEU A 324 7.44 -11.96 -15.48
N ASP A 325 6.39 -11.15 -15.27
CA ASP A 325 6.02 -10.09 -16.22
C ASP A 325 7.16 -9.10 -16.51
N PRO A 326 7.96 -8.64 -15.52
CA PRO A 326 9.12 -7.80 -15.80
C PRO A 326 10.13 -8.46 -16.75
N TYR A 327 10.39 -9.75 -16.57
CA TYR A 327 11.34 -10.50 -17.39
C TYR A 327 10.78 -10.74 -18.80
N ILE A 328 9.49 -11.06 -18.91
CA ILE A 328 8.79 -11.21 -20.20
C ILE A 328 8.89 -9.90 -20.98
N TYR A 329 8.58 -8.78 -20.33
CA TYR A 329 8.63 -7.46 -20.95
C TYR A 329 10.08 -7.09 -21.36
N MET A 330 11.05 -7.30 -20.48
CA MET A 330 12.45 -6.97 -20.76
C MET A 330 13.03 -7.85 -21.86
N THR A 331 12.78 -9.16 -21.85
CA THR A 331 13.22 -10.05 -22.92
C THR A 331 12.60 -9.66 -24.26
N TRP A 332 11.31 -9.27 -24.28
CA TRP A 332 10.67 -8.75 -25.48
C TRP A 332 11.33 -7.45 -25.97
N LEU A 333 11.61 -6.50 -25.07
CA LEU A 333 12.28 -5.24 -25.41
C LEU A 333 13.69 -5.47 -26.01
N LEU A 334 14.36 -6.51 -25.56
CA LEU A 334 15.68 -6.92 -26.05
C LEU A 334 15.65 -7.78 -27.34
N GLY A 335 14.46 -7.97 -27.94
CA GLY A 335 14.28 -8.76 -29.16
C GLY A 335 14.15 -10.27 -28.94
N GLY A 336 14.00 -10.72 -27.70
CA GLY A 336 13.77 -12.12 -27.36
C GLY A 336 12.38 -12.61 -27.79
N LYS A 337 12.28 -13.89 -28.14
CA LYS A 337 11.05 -14.51 -28.62
C LYS A 337 10.38 -15.37 -27.54
N TYR A 338 9.79 -14.69 -26.53
CA TYR A 338 9.00 -15.39 -25.53
C TYR A 338 7.80 -16.14 -26.12
N SER A 339 7.54 -17.34 -25.63
CA SER A 339 6.40 -18.19 -25.96
C SER A 339 5.87 -18.87 -24.70
N LEU A 340 4.56 -19.11 -24.64
CA LEU A 340 3.96 -19.85 -23.52
C LEU A 340 4.35 -21.35 -23.54
N SER A 341 4.76 -21.85 -24.69
CA SER A 341 5.24 -23.22 -24.84
C SER A 341 6.45 -23.27 -25.78
N SER A 342 7.59 -23.71 -25.26
CA SER A 342 8.82 -23.94 -26.00
C SER A 342 9.63 -25.00 -25.27
N ASP A 343 10.43 -25.78 -26.04
CA ASP A 343 11.36 -26.77 -25.49
C ASP A 343 12.50 -26.12 -24.74
N LEU A 344 12.89 -24.89 -25.15
CA LEU A 344 13.86 -24.09 -24.47
C LEU A 344 13.18 -23.37 -23.26
N VAL A 345 13.53 -23.79 -22.06
CA VAL A 345 12.93 -23.30 -20.83
C VAL A 345 13.97 -22.67 -19.95
N TYR A 346 13.71 -21.44 -19.50
CA TYR A 346 14.50 -20.77 -18.46
C TYR A 346 13.71 -20.71 -17.16
N THR A 347 14.35 -21.12 -16.07
CA THR A 347 13.78 -21.05 -14.72
C THR A 347 14.41 -19.89 -13.97
N ILE A 348 13.58 -19.04 -13.37
CA ILE A 348 13.99 -17.91 -12.52
C ILE A 348 13.60 -18.23 -11.10
N THR A 349 14.57 -18.16 -10.18
CA THR A 349 14.40 -18.47 -8.76
C THR A 349 15.34 -17.64 -7.88
N ASP A 350 15.00 -17.51 -6.61
CA ASP A 350 15.86 -16.97 -5.55
C ASP A 350 16.68 -18.04 -4.82
N ASP A 351 16.35 -19.34 -4.99
CA ASP A 351 17.06 -20.45 -4.37
C ASP A 351 17.75 -21.33 -5.43
N PRO A 352 19.08 -21.43 -5.41
CA PRO A 352 19.81 -22.30 -6.34
C PRO A 352 19.44 -23.79 -6.21
N ASN A 353 18.90 -24.21 -5.06
CA ASN A 353 18.48 -25.61 -4.86
C ASN A 353 17.27 -26.00 -5.73
N ASP A 354 16.51 -25.02 -6.21
CA ASP A 354 15.40 -25.24 -7.16
C ASP A 354 15.89 -25.64 -8.56
N LEU A 355 17.18 -25.44 -8.86
CA LEU A 355 17.76 -25.56 -10.17
C LEU A 355 18.54 -26.89 -10.36
N LYS A 356 18.20 -27.93 -9.62
CA LYS A 356 18.85 -29.24 -9.73
C LYS A 356 18.90 -29.72 -11.18
N ASN A 357 20.11 -30.02 -11.67
CA ASN A 357 20.39 -30.48 -13.04
C ASN A 357 20.11 -29.47 -14.16
N GLN A 358 20.05 -28.16 -13.86
CA GLN A 358 19.93 -27.11 -14.86
C GLN A 358 21.24 -26.33 -14.96
N LYS A 359 21.52 -25.83 -16.17
CA LYS A 359 22.69 -24.98 -16.41
C LYS A 359 22.37 -23.54 -15.99
N ILE A 360 23.04 -23.03 -14.96
CA ILE A 360 22.93 -21.62 -14.55
C ILE A 360 23.59 -20.75 -15.61
N ILE A 361 22.84 -19.80 -16.17
CA ILE A 361 23.28 -18.83 -17.16
C ILE A 361 23.45 -17.42 -16.59
N HIS A 362 22.76 -17.13 -15.49
CA HIS A 362 22.88 -15.87 -14.75
C HIS A 362 22.75 -16.11 -13.27
N GLN A 363 23.55 -15.38 -12.49
CA GLN A 363 23.52 -15.39 -11.02
C GLN A 363 23.74 -13.98 -10.50
N SER A 364 22.88 -13.57 -9.59
CA SER A 364 23.04 -12.38 -8.76
C SER A 364 22.92 -12.77 -7.29
N ASN A 365 23.02 -11.80 -6.39
CA ASN A 365 22.85 -12.06 -4.95
C ASN A 365 21.43 -12.50 -4.56
N PHE A 366 20.44 -12.39 -5.48
CA PHE A 366 19.02 -12.54 -5.17
C PHE A 366 18.23 -13.32 -6.23
N GLU A 367 18.83 -13.63 -7.34
CA GLU A 367 18.17 -14.39 -8.39
C GLU A 367 19.16 -15.23 -9.16
N TYR A 368 18.67 -16.36 -9.60
CA TYR A 368 19.36 -17.31 -10.47
C TYR A 368 18.48 -17.53 -11.70
N VAL A 369 19.10 -17.56 -12.86
CA VAL A 369 18.46 -17.99 -14.11
C VAL A 369 19.19 -19.22 -14.62
N ALA A 370 18.43 -20.28 -14.82
CA ALA A 370 19.00 -21.50 -15.36
C ALA A 370 18.22 -22.00 -16.59
N ARG A 371 18.95 -22.60 -17.51
CA ARG A 371 18.45 -23.28 -18.70
C ARG A 371 18.24 -24.77 -18.40
N LYS A 372 17.06 -25.28 -18.75
CA LYS A 372 16.76 -26.71 -18.72
C LYS A 372 17.17 -27.36 -20.02
#